data_ceaf48e338e969726e282fc8adaa0503
#
_entry.id   ceaf48e338e969726e282fc8adaa0503
#
_cell.length_a   1.000
_cell.length_b   1.000
_cell.length_c   1.000
_cell.angle_alpha   90.00
_cell.angle_beta   90.00
_cell.angle_gamma   90.00
#
_symmetry.space_group_name_H-M   'P 1'
#
loop_
_entity.id
_entity.type
_entity.pdbx_description
1 polymer ?
#
loop_
_entity_poly.entity_id
_entity_poly.type
_entity_poly.pdbx_seq_one_letter_code
_entity_poly.pdbx_strand_id
1 'polypeptide(L)'
;LYGLEIVTGTNALNVSIILGIMALPTVVSVSEDALQAVGRELREGSYALGATRAETLVRTVMPAASSGILAAVLLGIMRAVGETMVVWMASGNAAQIPTPWFNVLEPVRTLTATIAGDMGEADHVTGSARYHVLFAIYYVAILKILIIALQ
;
A
#
# COMPACT_ATOMS: atom_id res chain seq x y z
N LEU A 1 -18.37 -6.89 27.21
CA LEU A 1 -18.10 -6.10 26.03
C LEU A 1 -16.78 -5.42 26.29
N TYR A 2 -15.73 -5.91 25.68
CA TYR A 2 -14.36 -5.40 25.79
C TYR A 2 -14.35 -3.95 25.34
N GLY A 3 -13.94 -3.04 26.23
CA GLY A 3 -13.93 -1.61 26.01
C GLY A 3 -13.01 -1.22 24.87
N LEU A 4 -13.54 -1.18 23.67
CA LEU A 4 -12.95 -0.49 22.54
C LEU A 4 -13.25 1.00 22.75
N GLU A 5 -12.49 1.63 23.64
CA GLU A 5 -12.53 3.08 23.77
C GLU A 5 -11.89 3.69 22.55
N ILE A 6 -12.70 4.32 21.70
CA ILE A 6 -12.21 5.15 20.60
C ILE A 6 -11.67 6.42 21.26
N VAL A 7 -10.41 6.37 21.63
CA VAL A 7 -9.74 7.47 22.35
C VAL A 7 -9.59 8.72 21.47
N THR A 8 -9.44 8.54 20.15
CA THR A 8 -9.32 9.65 19.18
C THR A 8 -9.80 9.19 17.79
N GLY A 9 -10.30 10.14 16.97
CA GLY A 9 -10.66 9.87 15.57
C GLY A 9 -9.46 9.52 14.67
N THR A 10 -8.25 9.66 15.18
CA THR A 10 -7.01 9.33 14.49
C THR A 10 -6.52 7.95 14.95
N ASN A 11 -6.70 6.93 14.10
CA ASN A 11 -6.36 5.55 14.41
C ASN A 11 -5.90 4.78 13.17
N ALA A 12 -5.32 3.59 13.36
CA ALA A 12 -4.80 2.76 12.28
C ALA A 12 -5.87 2.31 11.29
N LEU A 13 -7.10 2.08 11.74
CA LEU A 13 -8.21 1.68 10.87
C LEU A 13 -8.57 2.82 9.91
N ASN A 14 -8.68 4.04 10.40
CA ASN A 14 -9.02 5.20 9.58
C ASN A 14 -7.96 5.43 8.48
N VAL A 15 -6.68 5.38 8.85
CA VAL A 15 -5.57 5.47 7.89
C VAL A 15 -5.65 4.36 6.84
N SER A 16 -5.92 3.12 7.25
CA SER A 16 -6.00 1.99 6.33
C SER A 16 -7.10 2.16 5.29
N ILE A 17 -8.26 2.70 5.69
CA ILE A 17 -9.37 3.00 4.76
C ILE A 17 -8.97 4.10 3.78
N ILE A 18 -8.37 5.18 4.26
CA ILE A 18 -7.93 6.29 3.41
C ILE A 18 -6.88 5.83 2.40
N LEU A 19 -5.88 5.06 2.85
CA LEU A 19 -4.86 4.49 1.96
C LEU A 19 -5.46 3.55 0.92
N GLY A 20 -6.43 2.71 1.32
CA GLY A 20 -7.15 1.85 0.40
C GLY A 20 -7.86 2.64 -0.69
N ILE A 21 -8.61 3.69 -0.34
CA ILE A 21 -9.29 4.56 -1.29
C ILE A 21 -8.29 5.26 -2.21
N MET A 22 -7.16 5.73 -1.71
CA MET A 22 -6.13 6.39 -2.51
C MET A 22 -5.39 5.44 -3.46
N ALA A 23 -5.26 4.16 -3.11
CA ALA A 23 -4.63 3.16 -3.96
C ALA A 23 -5.55 2.68 -5.10
N LEU A 24 -6.87 2.72 -4.91
CA LEU A 24 -7.86 2.22 -5.88
C LEU A 24 -7.67 2.80 -7.30
N PRO A 25 -7.56 4.12 -7.52
CA PRO A 25 -7.42 4.66 -8.87
C PRO A 25 -6.18 4.11 -9.58
N THR A 26 -5.07 3.94 -8.87
CA THR A 26 -3.82 3.41 -9.43
C THR A 26 -3.99 1.94 -9.84
N VAL A 27 -4.56 1.11 -8.97
CA VAL A 27 -4.79 -0.31 -9.25
C VAL A 27 -5.77 -0.48 -10.42
N VAL A 28 -6.85 0.28 -10.43
CA VAL A 28 -7.89 0.20 -11.48
C VAL A 28 -7.30 0.61 -12.83
N SER A 29 -6.61 1.75 -12.91
CA SER A 29 -6.05 2.24 -14.18
C SER A 29 -5.03 1.28 -14.77
N VAL A 30 -4.07 0.80 -13.97
CA VAL A 30 -3.04 -0.13 -14.46
C VAL A 30 -3.63 -1.52 -14.78
N SER A 31 -4.65 -1.96 -14.05
CA SER A 31 -5.35 -3.21 -14.36
C SER A 31 -6.15 -3.08 -15.65
N GLU A 32 -6.76 -1.93 -15.91
CA GLU A 32 -7.46 -1.65 -17.17
C GLU A 32 -6.50 -1.69 -18.36
N ASP A 33 -5.35 -1.04 -18.23
CA ASP A 33 -4.30 -1.07 -19.27
C ASP A 33 -3.83 -2.51 -19.53
N ALA A 34 -3.63 -3.31 -18.48
CA ALA A 34 -3.26 -4.72 -18.61
C ALA A 34 -4.33 -5.56 -19.31
N LEU A 35 -5.61 -5.31 -19.03
CA LEU A 35 -6.72 -5.96 -19.71
C LEU A 35 -6.83 -5.53 -21.18
N GLN A 36 -6.57 -4.26 -21.49
CA GLN A 36 -6.60 -3.76 -22.86
C GLN A 36 -5.40 -4.26 -23.69
N ALA A 37 -4.26 -4.48 -23.06
CA ALA A 37 -3.04 -5.01 -23.69
C ALA A 37 -3.22 -6.45 -24.20
N VAL A 38 -4.22 -7.19 -23.71
CA VAL A 38 -4.58 -8.51 -24.26
C VAL A 38 -5.10 -8.34 -25.67
N GLY A 39 -4.35 -8.90 -26.63
CA GLY A 39 -4.56 -8.73 -28.07
C GLY A 39 -5.97 -9.09 -28.54
N ARG A 40 -6.40 -8.43 -29.61
CA ARG A 40 -7.71 -8.69 -30.25
C ARG A 40 -7.83 -10.12 -30.76
N GLU A 41 -6.73 -10.71 -31.18
CA GLU A 41 -6.66 -12.09 -31.69
C GLU A 41 -7.21 -13.12 -30.70
N LEU A 42 -6.82 -13.00 -29.41
CA LEU A 42 -7.33 -13.89 -28.36
C LEU A 42 -8.84 -13.72 -28.12
N ARG A 43 -9.34 -12.49 -28.21
CA ARG A 43 -10.76 -12.20 -28.03
C ARG A 43 -11.58 -12.70 -29.22
N GLU A 44 -11.12 -12.44 -30.43
CA GLU A 44 -11.77 -12.89 -31.67
C GLU A 44 -11.75 -14.40 -31.80
N GLY A 45 -10.63 -15.06 -31.42
CA GLY A 45 -10.55 -16.52 -31.37
C GLY A 45 -11.55 -17.13 -30.37
N SER A 46 -11.74 -16.53 -29.21
CA SER A 46 -12.74 -16.96 -28.24
C SER A 46 -14.18 -16.80 -28.76
N TYR A 47 -14.47 -15.69 -29.44
CA TYR A 47 -15.80 -15.48 -30.08
C TYR A 47 -16.04 -16.43 -31.25
N ALA A 48 -15.01 -16.75 -32.01
CA ALA A 48 -15.12 -17.73 -33.12
C ALA A 48 -15.48 -19.15 -32.62
N LEU A 49 -15.09 -19.48 -31.37
CA LEU A 49 -15.50 -20.71 -30.70
C LEU A 49 -16.88 -20.64 -30.05
N GLY A 50 -17.63 -19.54 -30.25
CA GLY A 50 -19.00 -19.38 -29.77
C GLY A 50 -19.08 -18.89 -28.31
N ALA A 51 -18.00 -18.43 -27.70
CA ALA A 51 -18.02 -17.91 -26.34
C ALA A 51 -18.77 -16.57 -26.26
N THR A 52 -19.50 -16.36 -25.19
CA THR A 52 -20.12 -15.09 -24.86
C THR A 52 -19.09 -14.05 -24.41
N ARG A 53 -19.46 -12.77 -24.39
CA ARG A 53 -18.56 -11.69 -23.93
C ARG A 53 -18.09 -11.91 -22.50
N ALA A 54 -18.96 -12.40 -21.62
CA ALA A 54 -18.62 -12.67 -20.22
C ALA A 54 -17.65 -13.87 -20.10
N GLU A 55 -17.87 -14.93 -20.85
CA GLU A 55 -16.99 -16.10 -20.88
C GLU A 55 -15.62 -15.74 -21.45
N THR A 56 -15.55 -14.98 -22.53
CA THR A 56 -14.31 -14.48 -23.10
C THR A 56 -13.52 -13.65 -22.07
N LEU A 57 -14.19 -12.75 -21.34
CA LEU A 57 -13.55 -11.94 -20.33
C LEU A 57 -12.95 -12.80 -19.19
N VAL A 58 -13.75 -13.70 -18.63
CA VAL A 58 -13.36 -14.46 -17.43
C VAL A 58 -12.39 -15.59 -17.76
N ARG A 59 -12.60 -16.29 -18.88
CA ARG A 59 -11.81 -17.51 -19.21
C ARG A 59 -10.61 -17.24 -20.11
N THR A 60 -10.60 -16.14 -20.86
CA THR A 60 -9.52 -15.85 -21.83
C THR A 60 -8.74 -14.60 -21.45
N VAL A 61 -9.42 -13.46 -21.27
CA VAL A 61 -8.75 -12.16 -21.07
C VAL A 61 -8.18 -12.03 -19.66
N MET A 62 -8.92 -12.38 -18.63
CA MET A 62 -8.46 -12.29 -17.23
C MET A 62 -7.21 -13.15 -16.96
N PRO A 63 -7.18 -14.44 -17.35
CA PRO A 63 -5.96 -15.24 -17.17
C PRO A 63 -4.78 -14.73 -17.99
N ALA A 64 -5.02 -14.24 -19.21
CA ALA A 64 -3.97 -13.67 -20.06
C ALA A 64 -3.41 -12.36 -19.49
N ALA A 65 -4.23 -11.55 -18.81
CA ALA A 65 -3.81 -10.30 -18.16
C ALA A 65 -3.31 -10.48 -16.72
N SER A 66 -3.27 -11.70 -16.18
CA SER A 66 -3.02 -11.95 -14.75
C SER A 66 -1.71 -11.35 -14.24
N SER A 67 -0.64 -11.41 -15.02
CA SER A 67 0.66 -10.82 -14.66
C SER A 67 0.59 -9.29 -14.57
N GLY A 68 -0.13 -8.64 -15.49
CA GLY A 68 -0.34 -7.20 -15.46
C GLY A 68 -1.24 -6.75 -14.29
N ILE A 69 -2.29 -7.53 -13.98
CA ILE A 69 -3.14 -7.25 -12.81
C ILE A 69 -2.35 -7.42 -11.52
N LEU A 70 -1.50 -8.44 -11.41
CA LEU A 70 -0.63 -8.60 -10.25
C LEU A 70 0.33 -7.41 -10.10
N ALA A 71 0.94 -6.97 -11.20
CA ALA A 71 1.79 -5.78 -11.20
C ALA A 71 1.03 -4.52 -10.76
N ALA A 72 -0.23 -4.35 -11.17
CA ALA A 72 -1.10 -3.25 -10.75
C ALA A 72 -1.35 -3.26 -9.23
N VAL A 73 -1.62 -4.43 -8.66
CA VAL A 73 -1.82 -4.60 -7.21
C VAL A 73 -0.54 -4.28 -6.45
N LEU A 74 0.61 -4.80 -6.91
CA LEU A 74 1.91 -4.50 -6.29
C LEU A 74 2.22 -3.00 -6.33
N LEU A 75 1.95 -2.34 -7.45
CA LEU A 75 2.13 -0.89 -7.58
C LEU A 75 1.22 -0.11 -6.60
N GLY A 76 -0.02 -0.54 -6.42
CA GLY A 76 -0.93 0.03 -5.44
C GLY A 76 -0.42 -0.13 -4.00
N ILE A 77 0.10 -1.31 -3.65
CA ILE A 77 0.71 -1.56 -2.34
C ILE A 77 1.95 -0.68 -2.14
N MET A 78 2.83 -0.60 -3.13
CA MET A 78 4.03 0.25 -3.06
C MET A 78 3.68 1.72 -2.85
N ARG A 79 2.63 2.22 -3.53
CA ARG A 79 2.11 3.57 -3.34
C ARG A 79 1.60 3.78 -1.91
N ALA A 80 0.84 2.84 -1.37
CA ALA A 80 0.32 2.92 0.00
C ALA A 80 1.44 2.88 1.05
N VAL A 81 2.47 2.06 0.84
CA VAL A 81 3.65 1.99 1.74
C VAL A 81 4.49 3.28 1.70
N GLY A 82 4.54 3.95 0.56
CA GLY A 82 5.26 5.21 0.39
C GLY A 82 4.52 6.45 0.91
N GLU A 83 3.25 6.31 1.30
CA GLU A 83 2.45 7.46 1.76
C GLU A 83 2.88 7.91 3.16
N THR A 84 3.25 9.17 3.27
CA THR A 84 3.83 9.73 4.50
C THR A 84 2.90 10.72 5.19
N MET A 85 2.43 11.73 4.45
CA MET A 85 1.70 12.87 5.03
C MET A 85 0.30 12.49 5.51
N VAL A 86 -0.43 11.72 4.70
CA VAL A 86 -1.78 11.25 5.07
C VAL A 86 -1.69 10.34 6.30
N VAL A 87 -0.71 9.44 6.30
CA VAL A 87 -0.47 8.53 7.43
C VAL A 87 -0.12 9.33 8.68
N TRP A 88 0.78 10.30 8.58
CA TRP A 88 1.16 11.13 9.73
C TRP A 88 -0.03 11.87 10.34
N MET A 89 -0.86 12.49 9.50
CA MET A 89 -2.02 13.27 9.96
C MET A 89 -3.16 12.40 10.49
N ALA A 90 -3.43 11.25 9.85
CA ALA A 90 -4.60 10.44 10.14
C ALA A 90 -4.33 9.29 11.13
N SER A 91 -3.07 8.95 11.41
CA SER A 91 -2.72 7.86 12.35
C SER A 91 -2.60 8.30 13.80
N GLY A 92 -2.59 9.60 14.08
CA GLY A 92 -2.40 10.16 15.42
C GLY A 92 -0.94 10.21 15.89
N ASN A 93 0.02 9.75 15.10
CA ASN A 93 1.46 9.88 15.30
C ASN A 93 1.97 9.47 16.71
N ALA A 94 1.29 8.53 17.38
CA ALA A 94 1.68 8.06 18.70
C ALA A 94 2.78 6.99 18.59
N ALA A 95 3.91 7.23 19.26
CA ALA A 95 5.03 6.30 19.32
C ALA A 95 4.77 5.20 20.36
N GLN A 96 3.72 4.41 20.16
CA GLN A 96 3.34 3.31 21.03
C GLN A 96 3.04 2.05 20.21
N ILE A 97 3.19 0.90 20.86
CA ILE A 97 2.76 -0.38 20.30
C ILE A 97 1.35 -0.65 20.82
N PRO A 98 0.36 -0.85 19.95
CA PRO A 98 -1.00 -1.15 20.36
C PRO A 98 -1.06 -2.36 21.28
N THR A 99 -1.88 -2.28 22.34
CA THR A 99 -2.09 -3.39 23.27
C THR A 99 -3.58 -3.73 23.37
N PRO A 100 -4.06 -4.87 22.84
CA PRO A 100 -3.30 -5.93 22.14
C PRO A 100 -2.80 -5.51 20.75
N TRP A 101 -1.75 -6.14 20.26
CA TRP A 101 -1.04 -5.81 19.01
C TRP A 101 -1.92 -5.70 17.74
N PHE A 102 -3.13 -6.30 17.77
CA PHE A 102 -4.13 -6.22 16.71
C PHE A 102 -5.20 -5.14 16.93
N ASN A 103 -5.04 -4.27 17.93
CA ASN A 103 -5.97 -3.17 18.16
C ASN A 103 -5.77 -2.05 17.13
N VAL A 104 -6.57 -2.09 16.06
CA VAL A 104 -6.52 -1.10 14.96
C VAL A 104 -7.18 0.23 15.30
N LEU A 105 -7.80 0.35 16.46
CA LEU A 105 -8.45 1.58 16.92
C LEU A 105 -7.51 2.50 17.72
N GLU A 106 -6.30 2.04 18.01
CA GLU A 106 -5.28 2.87 18.64
C GLU A 106 -4.50 3.69 17.63
N PRO A 107 -4.01 4.87 18.02
CA PRO A 107 -3.11 5.66 17.20
C PRO A 107 -1.76 4.95 17.07
N VAL A 108 -1.18 5.02 15.87
CA VAL A 108 0.10 4.37 15.55
C VAL A 108 1.03 5.35 14.84
N ARG A 109 2.34 5.06 14.89
CA ARG A 109 3.36 5.80 14.15
C ARG A 109 4.06 4.88 13.16
N THR A 110 4.01 5.23 11.88
CA THR A 110 4.67 4.44 10.83
C THR A 110 6.14 4.84 10.66
N LEU A 111 6.93 3.98 10.01
CA LEU A 111 8.34 4.26 9.72
C LEU A 111 8.52 5.53 8.90
N THR A 112 7.70 5.73 7.86
CA THR A 112 7.74 6.92 7.01
C THR A 112 7.36 8.19 7.77
N ALA A 113 6.35 8.13 8.63
CA ALA A 113 5.96 9.24 9.51
C ALA A 113 7.06 9.58 10.54
N THR A 114 7.76 8.58 11.07
CA THR A 114 8.89 8.79 11.98
C THR A 114 10.03 9.54 11.29
N ILE A 115 10.40 9.10 10.07
CA ILE A 115 11.44 9.76 9.29
C ILE A 115 11.05 11.22 9.01
N ALA A 116 9.83 11.45 8.53
CA ALA A 116 9.38 12.80 8.18
C ALA A 116 9.28 13.74 9.39
N GLY A 117 8.80 13.23 10.53
CA GLY A 117 8.63 14.03 11.75
C GLY A 117 9.95 14.36 12.45
N ASP A 118 10.83 13.37 12.57
CA ASP A 118 12.02 13.51 13.39
C ASP A 118 13.24 14.03 12.59
N MET A 119 13.21 13.95 11.25
CA MET A 119 14.35 14.38 10.43
C MET A 119 14.60 15.89 10.49
N GLY A 120 13.52 16.68 10.65
CA GLY A 120 13.63 18.13 10.81
C GLY A 120 14.16 18.57 12.19
N GLU A 121 14.01 17.70 13.19
CA GLU A 121 14.47 17.96 14.57
C GLU A 121 15.79 17.26 14.90
N ALA A 122 16.29 16.39 14.02
CA ALA A 122 17.54 15.69 14.24
C ALA A 122 18.70 16.66 14.07
N ASP A 123 19.55 16.69 15.09
CA ASP A 123 20.78 17.47 15.04
C ASP A 123 21.69 16.88 13.97
N HIS A 124 22.06 17.68 12.96
CA HIS A 124 22.92 17.27 11.84
C HIS A 124 24.40 17.08 12.25
N VAL A 125 24.71 17.20 13.55
CA VAL A 125 26.05 16.94 14.06
C VAL A 125 26.35 15.45 13.93
N THR A 126 27.42 15.14 13.23
CA THR A 126 27.95 13.78 13.07
C THR A 126 28.20 13.15 14.45
N GLY A 127 27.45 12.07 14.76
CA GLY A 127 27.54 11.36 16.04
C GLY A 127 26.30 11.41 16.92
N SER A 128 25.26 12.15 16.51
CA SER A 128 23.97 12.14 17.21
C SER A 128 23.32 10.75 17.10
N ALA A 129 23.00 10.13 18.24
CA ALA A 129 22.32 8.84 18.29
C ALA A 129 20.97 8.87 17.54
N ARG A 130 20.24 9.98 17.62
CA ARG A 130 18.97 10.19 16.94
C ARG A 130 19.14 10.16 15.41
N TYR A 131 20.18 10.78 14.89
CA TYR A 131 20.52 10.76 13.47
C TYR A 131 20.80 9.35 12.97
N HIS A 132 21.60 8.56 13.68
CA HIS A 132 21.90 7.18 13.32
C HIS A 132 20.66 6.27 13.36
N VAL A 133 19.75 6.47 14.32
CA VAL A 133 18.49 5.74 14.40
C VAL A 133 17.58 6.04 13.20
N LEU A 134 17.48 7.29 12.76
CA LEU A 134 16.69 7.66 11.59
C LEU A 134 17.23 7.01 10.31
N PHE A 135 18.56 6.96 10.14
CA PHE A 135 19.16 6.24 9.03
C PHE A 135 18.89 4.73 9.09
N ALA A 136 18.97 4.12 10.27
CA ALA A 136 18.62 2.70 10.44
C ALA A 136 17.16 2.42 10.03
N ILE A 137 16.22 3.27 10.44
CA ILE A 137 14.80 3.18 10.05
C ILE A 137 14.65 3.32 8.52
N TYR A 138 15.37 4.25 7.91
CA TYR A 138 15.38 4.46 6.46
C TYR A 138 15.87 3.22 5.71
N TYR A 139 16.97 2.60 6.14
CA TYR A 139 17.47 1.36 5.56
C TYR A 139 16.47 0.21 5.69
N VAL A 140 15.81 0.07 6.84
CA VAL A 140 14.78 -0.96 7.05
C VAL A 140 13.58 -0.73 6.12
N ALA A 141 13.17 0.52 5.92
CA ALA A 141 12.09 0.86 5.00
C ALA A 141 12.43 0.50 3.55
N ILE A 142 13.64 0.86 3.08
CA ILE A 142 14.13 0.50 1.74
C ILE A 142 14.21 -1.01 1.58
N LEU A 143 14.76 -1.73 2.56
CA LEU A 143 14.89 -3.18 2.49
C LEU A 143 13.54 -3.87 2.36
N LYS A 144 12.51 -3.41 3.09
CA LYS A 144 11.13 -3.93 2.94
C LYS A 144 10.59 -3.70 1.54
N ILE A 145 10.76 -2.51 0.98
CA ILE A 145 10.33 -2.18 -0.38
C ILE A 145 11.05 -3.08 -1.39
N LEU A 146 12.36 -3.25 -1.24
CA LEU A 146 13.17 -4.08 -2.13
C LEU A 146 12.74 -5.56 -2.08
N ILE A 147 12.45 -6.10 -0.89
CA ILE A 147 11.96 -7.47 -0.74
C ILE A 147 10.63 -7.67 -1.47
N ILE A 148 9.69 -6.71 -1.34
CA ILE A 148 8.39 -6.77 -2.02
C ILE A 148 8.57 -6.68 -3.55
N ALA A 149 9.53 -5.90 -4.03
CA ALA A 149 9.79 -5.71 -5.46
C ALA A 149 10.48 -6.92 -6.12
N LEU A 150 11.15 -7.77 -5.33
CA LEU A 150 11.88 -8.95 -5.82
C LEU A 150 11.06 -10.23 -5.76
N GLN A 151 9.87 -10.22 -5.16
CA GLN A 151 8.92 -11.35 -5.13
C GLN A 151 7.96 -11.31 -6.31
#